data_e4d1d147c69071458787472f29734e12
#
_entry.id   e4d1d147c69071458787472f29734e12
#
_cell.length_a   1.000
_cell.length_b   1.000
_cell.length_c   1.000
_cell.angle_alpha   90.00
_cell.angle_beta   90.00
_cell.angle_gamma   90.00
#
_symmetry.space_group_name_H-M   'P 1'
#
loop_
_entity.id
_entity.type
_entity.pdbx_description
1 polymer ?
#
loop_
_entity_poly.entity_id
_entity_poly.type
_entity_poly.pdbx_seq_one_letter_code
_entity_poly.pdbx_strand_id
1 'polypeptide(L)'
;MDWSVFDFLVAALLLVLLFGAIGLIFVRRWSWLYRLGLALSLVTGALLFWVAGAVGLIGGAAHDANMAYPAMLTLGLIGSVVVRFKASGLALLLGGLGIAQLAIGLIAVLAGLGQDSQRWPDDILATSFIFSLLWLSAGFCFWRDWKTR
;
A
#
# COMPACT_ATOMS: atom_id res chain seq x y z
N MET A 1 -5.90 -23.36 -4.50
CA MET A 1 -5.23 -22.05 -4.74
C MET A 1 -4.00 -22.34 -5.56
N ASP A 2 -4.14 -22.24 -6.88
CA ASP A 2 -3.07 -22.63 -7.81
C ASP A 2 -2.23 -21.40 -8.14
N TRP A 3 -1.18 -21.21 -7.35
CA TRP A 3 -0.23 -20.13 -7.59
C TRP A 3 0.55 -20.42 -8.88
N SER A 4 0.50 -19.48 -9.80
CA SER A 4 1.29 -19.54 -11.01
C SER A 4 2.77 -19.24 -10.72
N VAL A 5 3.67 -19.62 -11.62
CA VAL A 5 5.09 -19.24 -11.52
C VAL A 5 5.26 -17.73 -11.44
N PHE A 6 4.38 -16.98 -12.11
CA PHE A 6 4.37 -15.53 -12.06
C PHE A 6 4.05 -14.99 -10.64
N ASP A 7 3.09 -15.60 -9.93
CA ASP A 7 2.74 -15.20 -8.56
C ASP A 7 3.91 -15.43 -7.58
N PHE A 8 4.63 -16.54 -7.75
CA PHE A 8 5.86 -16.83 -6.99
C PHE A 8 6.97 -15.82 -7.27
N LEU A 9 7.16 -15.42 -8.53
CA LEU A 9 8.15 -14.42 -8.91
C LEU A 9 7.81 -13.04 -8.32
N VAL A 10 6.54 -12.64 -8.38
CA VAL A 10 6.07 -11.39 -7.79
C VAL A 10 6.21 -11.41 -6.27
N ALA A 11 5.82 -12.49 -5.61
CA ALA A 11 5.98 -12.65 -4.17
C ALA A 11 7.47 -12.62 -3.76
N ALA A 12 8.35 -13.32 -4.49
CA ALA A 12 9.78 -13.31 -4.25
C ALA A 12 10.38 -11.92 -4.43
N LEU A 13 10.01 -11.19 -5.49
CA LEU A 13 10.44 -9.82 -5.72
C LEU A 13 10.02 -8.90 -4.57
N LEU A 14 8.77 -9.00 -4.11
CA LEU A 14 8.27 -8.22 -2.97
C LEU A 14 9.02 -8.53 -1.68
N LEU A 15 9.32 -9.80 -1.42
CA LEU A 15 10.13 -10.20 -0.26
C LEU A 15 11.55 -9.62 -0.34
N VAL A 16 12.20 -9.70 -1.50
CA VAL A 16 13.53 -9.12 -1.70
C VAL A 16 13.51 -7.61 -1.48
N LEU A 17 12.50 -6.91 -2.01
CA LEU A 17 12.34 -5.47 -1.79
C LEU A 17 12.07 -5.15 -0.32
N LEU A 18 11.25 -5.94 0.35
CA LEU A 18 10.94 -5.79 1.77
C LEU A 18 12.19 -5.99 2.64
N PHE A 19 12.90 -7.11 2.46
CA PHE A 19 14.12 -7.40 3.22
C PHE A 19 15.26 -6.44 2.89
N GLY A 20 15.41 -6.04 1.62
CA GLY A 20 16.37 -5.04 1.20
C GLY A 20 16.11 -3.69 1.85
N ALA A 21 14.86 -3.26 1.91
CA ALA A 21 14.46 -2.02 2.55
C ALA A 21 14.63 -2.09 4.08
N ILE A 22 14.29 -3.20 4.72
CA ILE A 22 14.56 -3.44 6.16
C ILE A 22 16.06 -3.35 6.42
N GLY A 23 16.90 -4.01 5.61
CA GLY A 23 18.35 -3.91 5.70
C GLY A 23 18.85 -2.46 5.62
N LEU A 24 18.35 -1.68 4.66
CA LEU A 24 18.70 -0.26 4.53
C LEU A 24 18.29 0.58 5.74
N ILE A 25 17.19 0.25 6.42
CA ILE A 25 16.75 0.92 7.65
C ILE A 25 17.81 0.84 8.75
N PHE A 26 18.49 -0.30 8.85
CA PHE A 26 19.50 -0.53 9.88
C PHE A 26 20.88 0.01 9.52
N VAL A 27 21.24 0.02 8.25
CA VAL A 27 22.59 0.41 7.80
C VAL A 27 22.74 1.93 7.64
N ARG A 28 21.67 2.64 7.24
CA ARG A 28 21.73 4.07 6.97
C ARG A 28 21.36 4.89 8.21
N ARG A 29 22.12 5.96 8.47
CA ARG A 29 21.84 6.91 9.58
C ARG A 29 20.63 7.83 9.25
N TRP A 30 19.47 7.22 9.06
CA TRP A 30 18.22 7.96 8.93
C TRP A 30 17.65 8.32 10.29
N SER A 31 16.86 9.39 10.35
CA SER A 31 16.11 9.75 11.55
C SER A 31 15.13 8.63 11.94
N TRP A 32 14.76 8.58 13.18
CA TRP A 32 13.75 7.64 13.69
C TRP A 32 12.40 7.78 12.97
N LEU A 33 11.95 9.03 12.70
CA LEU A 33 10.69 9.29 11.97
C LEU A 33 10.75 8.76 10.54
N TYR A 34 11.87 8.93 9.84
CA TYR A 34 12.06 8.38 8.50
C TYR A 34 11.99 6.85 8.51
N ARG A 35 12.65 6.21 9.47
CA ARG A 35 12.65 4.75 9.63
C ARG A 35 11.24 4.23 9.91
N LEU A 36 10.50 4.91 10.81
CA LEU A 36 9.12 4.54 11.13
C LEU A 36 8.21 4.69 9.90
N GLY A 37 8.29 5.80 9.18
CA GLY A 37 7.53 6.02 7.94
C GLY A 37 7.82 4.94 6.89
N LEU A 38 9.09 4.57 6.74
CA LEU A 38 9.49 3.52 5.80
C LEU A 38 8.95 2.14 6.22
N ALA A 39 9.08 1.79 7.51
CA ALA A 39 8.56 0.53 8.03
C ALA A 39 7.03 0.44 7.86
N LEU A 40 6.29 1.51 8.21
CA LEU A 40 4.85 1.57 8.01
C LEU A 40 4.46 1.43 6.54
N SER A 41 5.16 2.11 5.62
CA SER A 41 4.87 2.01 4.18
C SER A 41 5.05 0.59 3.66
N LEU A 42 6.14 -0.07 4.06
CA LEU A 42 6.46 -1.44 3.63
C LEU A 42 5.46 -2.44 4.17
N VAL A 43 5.13 -2.35 5.47
CA VAL A 43 4.13 -3.22 6.09
C VAL A 43 2.76 -3.02 5.45
N THR A 44 2.35 -1.76 5.24
CA THR A 44 1.08 -1.44 4.59
C THR A 44 1.01 -1.99 3.16
N GLY A 45 2.07 -1.80 2.38
CA GLY A 45 2.14 -2.31 1.01
C GLY A 45 2.11 -3.84 0.95
N ALA A 46 2.87 -4.52 1.83
CA ALA A 46 2.88 -5.97 1.91
C ALA A 46 1.52 -6.55 2.34
N LEU A 47 0.88 -5.94 3.36
CA LEU A 47 -0.45 -6.34 3.81
C LEU A 47 -1.51 -6.11 2.73
N LEU A 48 -1.47 -4.95 2.06
CA LEU A 48 -2.41 -4.63 1.00
C LEU A 48 -2.29 -5.63 -0.16
N PHE A 49 -1.06 -5.92 -0.58
CA PHE A 49 -0.81 -6.92 -1.62
C PHE A 49 -1.33 -8.30 -1.21
N TRP A 50 -1.02 -8.72 0.02
CA TRP A 50 -1.46 -10.02 0.54
C TRP A 50 -2.99 -10.11 0.61
N VAL A 51 -3.65 -9.12 1.19
CA VAL A 51 -5.11 -9.13 1.36
C VAL A 51 -5.81 -9.04 0.00
N ALA A 52 -5.34 -8.19 -0.91
CA ALA A 52 -5.90 -8.09 -2.25
C ALA A 52 -5.79 -9.40 -3.04
N GLY A 53 -4.66 -10.09 -2.92
CA GLY A 53 -4.41 -11.35 -3.64
C GLY A 53 -5.04 -12.59 -2.98
N ALA A 54 -5.11 -12.63 -1.64
CA ALA A 54 -5.58 -13.82 -0.92
C ALA A 54 -7.09 -13.83 -0.68
N VAL A 55 -7.65 -12.69 -0.35
CA VAL A 55 -9.07 -12.55 0.06
C VAL A 55 -9.86 -11.74 -0.96
N GLY A 56 -9.22 -10.71 -1.53
CA GLY A 56 -9.87 -9.64 -2.28
C GLY A 56 -10.43 -8.56 -1.35
N LEU A 57 -10.28 -7.29 -1.74
CA LEU A 57 -10.86 -6.17 -1.02
C LEU A 57 -12.21 -5.76 -1.63
N ILE A 58 -12.40 -6.05 -2.91
CA ILE A 58 -13.63 -5.77 -3.66
C ILE A 58 -14.20 -7.12 -4.10
N GLY A 59 -15.17 -7.65 -3.38
CA GLY A 59 -15.68 -8.99 -3.62
C GLY A 59 -14.65 -10.07 -3.34
N GLY A 60 -14.74 -11.21 -4.02
CA GLY A 60 -13.75 -12.29 -3.88
C GLY A 60 -12.40 -11.97 -4.55
N ALA A 61 -11.36 -12.75 -4.20
CA ALA A 61 -9.99 -12.57 -4.72
C ALA A 61 -9.90 -12.58 -6.27
N ALA A 62 -10.79 -13.27 -6.94
CA ALA A 62 -10.84 -13.36 -8.41
C ALA A 62 -11.54 -12.16 -9.09
N HIS A 63 -12.06 -11.18 -8.33
CA HIS A 63 -12.74 -10.03 -8.91
C HIS A 63 -11.74 -9.06 -9.54
N ASP A 64 -11.92 -8.75 -10.83
CA ASP A 64 -10.98 -7.94 -11.63
C ASP A 64 -10.68 -6.56 -11.02
N ALA A 65 -11.64 -5.97 -10.31
CA ALA A 65 -11.45 -4.68 -9.65
C ALA A 65 -10.31 -4.69 -8.61
N ASN A 66 -9.94 -5.85 -8.07
CA ASN A 66 -8.81 -5.98 -7.15
C ASN A 66 -7.47 -5.65 -7.82
N MET A 67 -7.37 -5.67 -9.16
CA MET A 67 -6.18 -5.26 -9.90
C MET A 67 -5.82 -3.77 -9.69
N ALA A 68 -6.75 -2.95 -9.21
CA ALA A 68 -6.48 -1.57 -8.85
C ALA A 68 -5.40 -1.45 -7.75
N TYR A 69 -5.34 -2.40 -6.82
CA TYR A 69 -4.39 -2.37 -5.70
C TYR A 69 -2.94 -2.68 -6.12
N PRO A 70 -2.65 -3.77 -6.85
CA PRO A 70 -1.31 -3.96 -7.43
C PRO A 70 -0.86 -2.80 -8.32
N ALA A 71 -1.75 -2.23 -9.13
CA ALA A 71 -1.45 -1.05 -9.94
C ALA A 71 -1.08 0.15 -9.06
N MET A 72 -1.85 0.43 -8.01
CA MET A 72 -1.56 1.49 -7.05
C MET A 72 -0.21 1.27 -6.34
N LEU A 73 0.11 0.05 -5.92
CA LEU A 73 1.39 -0.30 -5.30
C LEU A 73 2.56 -0.10 -6.27
N THR A 74 2.38 -0.50 -7.53
CA THR A 74 3.39 -0.28 -8.58
C THR A 74 3.65 1.21 -8.79
N LEU A 75 2.61 2.04 -8.86
CA LEU A 75 2.74 3.49 -8.94
C LEU A 75 3.43 4.07 -7.69
N GLY A 76 3.15 3.52 -6.52
CA GLY A 76 3.82 3.89 -5.28
C GLY A 76 5.32 3.59 -5.31
N LEU A 77 5.72 2.41 -5.81
CA LEU A 77 7.12 2.03 -5.97
C LEU A 77 7.84 2.94 -6.98
N ILE A 78 7.27 3.11 -8.17
CA ILE A 78 7.81 4.00 -9.21
C ILE A 78 7.92 5.43 -8.66
N GLY A 79 6.87 5.94 -8.04
CA GLY A 79 6.85 7.27 -7.42
C GLY A 79 7.94 7.45 -6.38
N SER A 80 8.21 6.43 -5.55
CA SER A 80 9.28 6.46 -4.54
C SER A 80 10.66 6.63 -5.17
N VAL A 81 10.91 5.98 -6.30
CA VAL A 81 12.14 6.14 -7.08
C VAL A 81 12.22 7.54 -7.70
N VAL A 82 11.13 8.01 -8.30
CA VAL A 82 11.06 9.35 -8.94
C VAL A 82 11.35 10.46 -7.93
N VAL A 83 10.78 10.38 -6.73
CA VAL A 83 11.06 11.34 -5.66
C VAL A 83 12.40 11.09 -4.96
N ARG A 84 13.17 10.11 -5.44
CA ARG A 84 14.52 9.74 -4.94
C ARG A 84 14.52 9.46 -3.43
N PHE A 85 13.46 8.90 -2.91
CA PHE A 85 13.28 8.62 -1.48
C PHE A 85 13.45 9.84 -0.57
N LYS A 86 13.21 11.06 -1.07
CA LYS A 86 13.23 12.27 -0.25
C LYS A 86 11.99 12.31 0.64
N ALA A 87 12.16 12.68 1.91
CA ALA A 87 11.07 12.71 2.90
C ALA A 87 9.86 13.56 2.44
N SER A 88 10.10 14.75 1.87
CA SER A 88 9.03 15.60 1.33
C SER A 88 8.25 14.94 0.18
N GLY A 89 8.95 14.28 -0.73
CA GLY A 89 8.35 13.57 -1.86
C GLY A 89 7.57 12.34 -1.41
N LEU A 90 8.13 11.55 -0.47
CA LEU A 90 7.45 10.39 0.10
C LEU A 90 6.20 10.80 0.89
N ALA A 91 6.23 11.91 1.62
CA ALA A 91 5.07 12.43 2.33
C ALA A 91 3.90 12.73 1.37
N LEU A 92 4.17 13.39 0.26
CA LEU A 92 3.16 13.69 -0.78
C LEU A 92 2.67 12.43 -1.48
N LEU A 93 3.58 11.54 -1.85
CA LEU A 93 3.27 10.29 -2.52
C LEU A 93 2.36 9.40 -1.67
N LEU A 94 2.73 9.17 -0.41
CA LEU A 94 1.95 8.33 0.50
C LEU A 94 0.63 8.98 0.91
N GLY A 95 0.59 10.30 1.03
CA GLY A 95 -0.67 11.04 1.16
C GLY A 95 -1.59 10.82 -0.03
N GLY A 96 -1.04 10.88 -1.24
CA GLY A 96 -1.76 10.57 -2.48
C GLY A 96 -2.27 9.13 -2.53
N LEU A 97 -1.44 8.15 -2.12
CA LEU A 97 -1.86 6.74 -2.03
C LEU A 97 -2.99 6.53 -1.01
N GLY A 98 -2.94 7.22 0.12
CA GLY A 98 -4.02 7.18 1.12
C GLY A 98 -5.34 7.70 0.56
N ILE A 99 -5.32 8.81 -0.18
CA ILE A 99 -6.51 9.35 -0.86
C ILE A 99 -6.98 8.40 -1.97
N ALA A 100 -6.07 7.87 -2.78
CA ALA A 100 -6.39 6.92 -3.84
C ALA A 100 -7.04 5.64 -3.27
N GLN A 101 -6.57 5.14 -2.14
CA GLN A 101 -7.14 3.99 -1.45
C GLN A 101 -8.61 4.21 -1.09
N LEU A 102 -8.95 5.38 -0.53
CA LEU A 102 -10.35 5.74 -0.22
C LEU A 102 -11.18 5.90 -1.50
N ALA A 103 -10.60 6.53 -2.53
CA ALA A 103 -11.29 6.73 -3.80
C ALA A 103 -11.63 5.40 -4.47
N ILE A 104 -10.70 4.44 -4.49
CA ILE A 104 -10.94 3.09 -5.04
C ILE A 104 -12.09 2.41 -4.30
N GLY A 105 -12.09 2.42 -2.96
CA GLY A 105 -13.17 1.83 -2.17
C GLY A 105 -14.52 2.50 -2.41
N LEU A 106 -14.55 3.82 -2.43
CA LEU A 106 -15.78 4.59 -2.68
C LEU A 106 -16.32 4.35 -4.11
N ILE A 107 -15.45 4.37 -5.11
CA ILE A 107 -15.84 4.10 -6.51
C ILE A 107 -16.38 2.67 -6.64
N ALA A 108 -15.74 1.69 -5.98
CA ALA A 108 -16.21 0.31 -5.99
C ALA A 108 -17.63 0.19 -5.44
N VAL A 109 -17.93 0.85 -4.32
CA VAL A 109 -19.26 0.85 -3.72
C VAL A 109 -20.29 1.56 -4.62
N LEU A 110 -19.94 2.75 -5.13
CA LEU A 110 -20.84 3.51 -6.03
C LEU A 110 -21.12 2.77 -7.34
N ALA A 111 -20.16 2.02 -7.84
CA ALA A 111 -20.31 1.18 -9.04
C ALA A 111 -21.01 -0.17 -8.75
N GLY A 112 -21.34 -0.45 -7.49
CA GLY A 112 -21.99 -1.71 -7.10
C GLY A 112 -21.08 -2.93 -7.23
N LEU A 113 -19.75 -2.74 -7.12
CA LEU A 113 -18.79 -3.84 -7.22
C LEU A 113 -18.70 -4.61 -5.89
N GLY A 114 -18.55 -5.92 -5.96
CA GLY A 114 -18.38 -6.78 -4.79
C GLY A 114 -19.64 -7.03 -3.97
N GLN A 115 -20.84 -6.87 -4.57
CA GLN A 115 -22.13 -7.11 -3.91
C GLN A 115 -22.35 -8.57 -3.49
N ASP A 116 -21.52 -9.48 -3.98
CA ASP A 116 -21.53 -10.91 -3.59
C ASP A 116 -21.05 -11.11 -2.15
N SER A 117 -20.38 -10.12 -1.54
CA SER A 117 -19.99 -10.17 -0.14
C SER A 117 -21.20 -9.99 0.78
N GLN A 118 -21.30 -10.84 1.82
CA GLN A 118 -22.37 -10.76 2.82
C GLN A 118 -22.34 -9.47 3.65
N ARG A 119 -21.21 -8.76 3.66
CA ARG A 119 -20.99 -7.53 4.44
C ARG A 119 -20.86 -6.29 3.56
N TRP A 120 -21.21 -6.41 2.29
CA TRP A 120 -21.20 -5.25 1.39
C TRP A 120 -22.19 -4.18 1.90
N PRO A 121 -21.86 -2.88 1.88
CA PRO A 121 -20.60 -2.23 1.44
C PRO A 121 -19.57 -2.06 2.56
N ASP A 122 -19.88 -2.48 3.78
CA ASP A 122 -19.11 -2.15 5.00
C ASP A 122 -17.68 -2.72 4.97
N ASP A 123 -17.50 -3.91 4.42
CA ASP A 123 -16.19 -4.56 4.29
C ASP A 123 -15.24 -3.76 3.37
N ILE A 124 -15.72 -3.27 2.23
CA ILE A 124 -14.95 -2.46 1.29
C ILE A 124 -14.58 -1.11 1.91
N LEU A 125 -15.56 -0.45 2.55
CA LEU A 125 -15.34 0.86 3.16
C LEU A 125 -14.40 0.77 4.37
N ALA A 126 -14.59 -0.23 5.24
CA ALA A 126 -13.75 -0.41 6.43
C ALA A 126 -12.30 -0.73 6.05
N THR A 127 -12.08 -1.65 5.12
CA THR A 127 -10.73 -2.00 4.67
C THR A 127 -10.04 -0.85 3.95
N SER A 128 -10.76 -0.13 3.08
CA SER A 128 -10.23 1.06 2.41
C SER A 128 -9.86 2.15 3.40
N PHE A 129 -10.67 2.37 4.42
CA PHE A 129 -10.38 3.35 5.47
C PHE A 129 -9.15 2.96 6.30
N ILE A 130 -9.03 1.70 6.72
CA ILE A 130 -7.88 1.22 7.50
C ILE A 130 -6.58 1.39 6.70
N PHE A 131 -6.54 0.92 5.45
CA PHE A 131 -5.35 1.06 4.61
C PHE A 131 -5.01 2.51 4.30
N SER A 132 -6.03 3.36 4.09
CA SER A 132 -5.82 4.80 3.93
C SER A 132 -5.16 5.41 5.16
N LEU A 133 -5.64 5.10 6.36
CA LEU A 133 -5.03 5.59 7.61
C LEU A 133 -3.57 5.14 7.75
N LEU A 134 -3.24 3.90 7.37
CA LEU A 134 -1.88 3.41 7.40
C LEU A 134 -0.97 4.18 6.42
N TRP A 135 -1.42 4.43 5.19
CA TRP A 135 -0.71 5.25 4.21
C TRP A 135 -0.51 6.68 4.69
N LEU A 136 -1.56 7.31 5.23
CA LEU A 136 -1.51 8.67 5.75
C LEU A 136 -0.58 8.78 6.97
N SER A 137 -0.60 7.78 7.86
CA SER A 137 0.31 7.72 9.02
C SER A 137 1.77 7.63 8.59
N ALA A 138 2.07 6.79 7.60
CA ALA A 138 3.42 6.71 7.02
C ALA A 138 3.83 8.04 6.37
N GLY A 139 2.94 8.65 5.59
CA GLY A 139 3.15 9.97 4.98
C GLY A 139 3.39 11.06 6.02
N PHE A 140 2.64 11.04 7.12
CA PHE A 140 2.82 11.97 8.24
C PHE A 140 4.20 11.83 8.91
N CYS A 141 4.71 10.60 9.08
CA CYS A 141 6.06 10.39 9.59
C CYS A 141 7.13 11.06 8.71
N PHE A 142 7.03 10.91 7.39
CA PHE A 142 7.93 11.57 6.44
C PHE A 142 7.76 13.09 6.41
N TRP A 143 6.53 13.58 6.52
CA TRP A 143 6.28 15.01 6.59
C TRP A 143 6.90 15.63 7.85
N ARG A 144 6.76 14.99 9.00
CA ARG A 144 7.39 15.41 10.26
C ARG A 144 8.92 15.38 10.14
N ASP A 145 9.48 14.31 9.59
CA ASP A 145 10.93 14.20 9.37
C ASP A 145 11.46 15.34 8.50
N TRP A 146 10.75 15.68 7.42
CA TRP A 146 11.12 16.80 6.56
C TRP A 146 11.07 18.15 7.28
N LYS A 147 10.07 18.38 8.11
CA LYS A 147 9.91 19.64 8.86
C LYS A 147 10.93 19.83 9.99
N THR A 148 11.50 18.76 10.50
CA THR A 148 12.45 18.78 11.62
C THR A 148 13.92 18.83 11.18
N ARG A 149 14.19 18.76 9.88
CA ARG A 149 15.52 18.91 9.27
C ARG A 149 15.76 20.35 8.84
#